data_b6251af157d84ca80a6b63926cf15024
#
_entry.id   b6251af157d84ca80a6b63926cf15024
#
_cell.length_a   1.000
_cell.length_b   1.000
_cell.length_c   1.000
_cell.angle_alpha   90.00
_cell.angle_beta   90.00
_cell.angle_gamma   90.00
#
_symmetry.space_group_name_H-M   'P 1'
#
loop_
_entity.id
_entity.type
_entity.pdbx_description
1 polymer ?
#
loop_
_entity_poly.entity_id
_entity_poly.type
_entity_poly.pdbx_seq_one_letter_code
_entity_poly.pdbx_strand_id
1 'polypeptide(L)'
;MEGVNSPSRGAAVYSPGPIYLERGRGSHVWDADGNEYIDFMMSFGALIHGHAHPKLVEVVSKAIADGSHFAAATCAEIEAAERFCKMVPTAEAVRFCNTGTEATMLALRLARAHTRRNKFLKFEGHYHGWYDSYLLNAHGHASEQLGPRHEPAKIPDSAGVPPKVFDDVVIAPWNDLESLEHILRHHGDHLAAIITEPIMANMGCILPREGYLQELQKIAHRHGALFILDEVVTGFRYAPGGCQEYYKLQPDLSTFGKALGAGFPVGAVAGPRAILDRLQWGENMVLHYGTFNGHRLTMNVIAANLDLLATDGAYKKLHAIGDSAIKGLREIFAKQKIEAAVQGFGPMFQIYFSDRNYIFDCRDYCSFVNTARYSEFVHRLIEQGIYMTPSNGLHWIISTAHTEADIQKLLAVADAACAELA
;
A
#
# COMPACT_ATOMS: atom_id res chain seq x y z
N MET A 1 24.15 8.42 -8.47
CA MET A 1 22.67 8.22 -8.49
C MET A 1 22.31 7.85 -9.94
N GLU A 2 21.92 6.66 -10.17
CA GLU A 2 21.74 5.96 -11.46
C GLU A 2 20.59 6.50 -12.34
N GLY A 3 20.32 7.82 -12.33
CA GLY A 3 19.20 8.43 -13.04
C GLY A 3 17.81 8.14 -12.44
N VAL A 4 17.75 7.53 -11.25
CA VAL A 4 16.49 7.19 -10.57
C VAL A 4 16.27 8.02 -9.30
N ASN A 5 15.00 8.33 -9.02
CA ASN A 5 14.59 9.14 -7.87
C ASN A 5 14.03 8.28 -6.70
N SER A 6 14.20 6.96 -6.77
CA SER A 6 13.87 6.02 -5.69
C SER A 6 14.80 4.81 -5.76
N PRO A 7 15.40 4.36 -4.64
CA PRO A 7 16.31 3.22 -4.62
C PRO A 7 15.70 1.93 -5.19
N SER A 8 14.40 1.74 -5.00
CA SER A 8 13.64 0.58 -5.48
C SER A 8 13.57 0.46 -7.02
N ARG A 9 14.09 1.45 -7.76
CA ARG A 9 14.12 1.48 -9.23
C ARG A 9 15.53 1.39 -9.81
N GLY A 10 16.57 1.34 -8.98
CA GLY A 10 17.98 1.37 -9.38
C GLY A 10 18.57 -0.01 -9.64
N ALA A 11 19.85 -0.03 -10.08
CA ALA A 11 20.61 -1.23 -10.39
C ALA A 11 20.79 -2.20 -9.22
N ALA A 12 20.68 -1.72 -7.97
CA ALA A 12 20.69 -2.58 -6.80
C ALA A 12 19.49 -3.56 -6.76
N VAL A 13 18.40 -3.23 -7.45
CA VAL A 13 17.20 -4.08 -7.56
C VAL A 13 17.12 -4.75 -8.93
N TYR A 14 17.40 -4.01 -10.01
CA TYR A 14 17.37 -4.49 -11.40
C TYR A 14 18.79 -4.70 -11.93
N SER A 15 19.31 -5.91 -11.89
CA SER A 15 20.62 -6.24 -12.45
C SER A 15 20.49 -6.57 -13.96
N PRO A 16 21.38 -6.12 -14.83
CA PRO A 16 22.58 -5.29 -14.59
C PRO A 16 22.32 -3.79 -14.47
N GLY A 17 21.09 -3.32 -14.62
CA GLY A 17 20.72 -1.92 -14.53
C GLY A 17 19.22 -1.70 -14.54
N PRO A 18 18.76 -0.47 -14.27
CA PRO A 18 17.34 -0.15 -14.26
C PRO A 18 16.73 -0.29 -15.66
N ILE A 19 15.45 -0.71 -15.72
CA ILE A 19 14.68 -0.75 -16.95
C ILE A 19 14.04 0.64 -17.15
N TYR A 20 14.35 1.31 -18.25
CA TYR A 20 13.82 2.63 -18.60
C TYR A 20 12.57 2.49 -19.45
N LEU A 21 11.38 2.61 -18.81
CA LEU A 21 10.10 2.52 -19.48
C LEU A 21 9.73 3.85 -20.15
N GLU A 22 9.35 3.82 -21.43
CA GLU A 22 9.00 4.99 -22.26
C GLU A 22 7.50 5.18 -22.45
N ARG A 23 6.73 4.09 -22.48
CA ARG A 23 5.26 4.16 -22.66
C ARG A 23 4.55 3.00 -21.97
N GLY A 24 3.25 3.21 -21.70
CA GLY A 24 2.37 2.18 -21.19
C GLY A 24 0.96 2.31 -21.75
N ARG A 25 0.28 1.18 -21.96
CA ARG A 25 -1.12 1.13 -22.38
C ARG A 25 -1.81 -0.11 -21.82
N GLY A 26 -2.91 0.07 -21.10
CA GLY A 26 -3.60 -1.03 -20.45
C GLY A 26 -2.71 -1.73 -19.43
N SER A 27 -2.54 -3.04 -19.53
CA SER A 27 -1.66 -3.86 -18.72
C SER A 27 -0.21 -3.93 -19.23
N HIS A 28 0.13 -3.25 -20.33
CA HIS A 28 1.41 -3.37 -21.01
C HIS A 28 2.27 -2.11 -20.89
N VAL A 29 3.59 -2.30 -20.84
CA VAL A 29 4.61 -1.25 -20.88
C VAL A 29 5.69 -1.60 -21.91
N TRP A 30 6.38 -0.57 -22.40
CA TRP A 30 7.52 -0.72 -23.34
C TRP A 30 8.69 0.09 -22.79
N ASP A 31 9.87 -0.53 -22.86
CA ASP A 31 11.11 0.15 -22.51
C ASP A 31 11.68 1.01 -23.67
N ALA A 32 12.80 1.68 -23.39
CA ALA A 32 13.46 2.55 -24.34
C ALA A 32 14.05 1.79 -25.55
N ASP A 33 14.29 0.49 -25.42
CA ASP A 33 14.78 -0.38 -26.50
C ASP A 33 13.62 -0.98 -27.33
N GLY A 34 12.37 -0.74 -26.91
CA GLY A 34 11.15 -1.19 -27.58
C GLY A 34 10.65 -2.56 -27.14
N ASN A 35 11.23 -3.17 -26.11
CA ASN A 35 10.75 -4.43 -25.57
C ASN A 35 9.41 -4.23 -24.87
N GLU A 36 8.49 -5.16 -25.05
CA GLU A 36 7.15 -5.16 -24.48
C GLU A 36 7.06 -6.08 -23.27
N TYR A 37 6.39 -5.58 -22.21
CA TYR A 37 6.17 -6.32 -20.98
C TYR A 37 4.71 -6.23 -20.54
N ILE A 38 4.19 -7.29 -19.93
CA ILE A 38 2.95 -7.24 -19.13
C ILE A 38 3.35 -6.76 -17.73
N ASP A 39 2.76 -5.66 -17.28
CA ASP A 39 3.10 -4.98 -16.03
C ASP A 39 2.26 -5.48 -14.85
N PHE A 40 2.84 -6.30 -13.98
CA PHE A 40 2.25 -6.74 -12.70
C PHE A 40 2.65 -5.88 -11.51
N MET A 41 3.42 -4.82 -11.73
CA MET A 41 3.80 -3.85 -10.70
C MET A 41 2.81 -2.69 -10.60
N MET A 42 2.22 -2.30 -11.74
CA MET A 42 1.23 -1.24 -11.84
C MET A 42 1.60 0.01 -11.02
N SER A 43 2.87 0.46 -11.17
CA SER A 43 3.41 1.62 -10.43
C SER A 43 3.23 1.50 -8.91
N PHE A 44 3.65 0.36 -8.33
CA PHE A 44 3.44 0.02 -6.91
C PHE A 44 1.96 0.06 -6.48
N GLY A 45 1.06 -0.29 -7.40
CA GLY A 45 -0.37 -0.32 -7.18
C GLY A 45 -1.10 1.00 -7.41
N ALA A 46 -0.46 2.02 -7.97
CA ALA A 46 -1.14 3.29 -8.27
C ALA A 46 -2.07 3.19 -9.48
N LEU A 47 -1.79 2.31 -10.45
CA LEU A 47 -2.51 2.24 -11.73
C LEU A 47 -3.62 1.17 -11.70
N ILE A 48 -4.71 1.45 -10.99
CA ILE A 48 -5.81 0.48 -10.83
C ILE A 48 -6.54 0.19 -12.15
N HIS A 49 -6.57 1.15 -13.09
CA HIS A 49 -7.16 0.99 -14.42
C HIS A 49 -6.14 0.65 -15.52
N GLY A 50 -4.87 0.37 -15.13
CA GLY A 50 -3.78 0.22 -16.09
C GLY A 50 -3.29 1.56 -16.64
N HIS A 51 -2.37 1.47 -17.60
CA HIS A 51 -1.73 2.62 -18.23
C HIS A 51 -2.63 3.29 -19.25
N ALA A 52 -2.57 4.62 -19.32
CA ALA A 52 -3.22 5.47 -20.33
C ALA A 52 -4.70 5.10 -20.56
N HIS A 53 -5.47 4.91 -19.49
CA HIS A 53 -6.91 4.63 -19.61
C HIS A 53 -7.62 5.74 -20.39
N PRO A 54 -8.37 5.46 -21.49
CA PRO A 54 -8.89 6.47 -22.39
C PRO A 54 -9.69 7.59 -21.71
N LYS A 55 -10.55 7.23 -20.75
CA LYS A 55 -11.35 8.21 -20.00
C LYS A 55 -10.49 9.13 -19.15
N LEU A 56 -9.43 8.62 -18.52
CA LEU A 56 -8.51 9.44 -17.70
C LEU A 56 -7.67 10.36 -18.60
N VAL A 57 -7.22 9.87 -19.76
CA VAL A 57 -6.52 10.70 -20.76
C VAL A 57 -7.40 11.84 -21.22
N GLU A 58 -8.67 11.58 -21.56
CA GLU A 58 -9.67 12.62 -21.96
C GLU A 58 -9.82 13.67 -20.86
N VAL A 59 -10.04 13.24 -19.60
CA VAL A 59 -10.25 14.15 -18.46
C VAL A 59 -9.02 15.04 -18.23
N VAL A 60 -7.81 14.45 -18.25
CA VAL A 60 -6.57 15.20 -18.07
C VAL A 60 -6.35 16.20 -19.20
N SER A 61 -6.53 15.77 -20.46
CA SER A 61 -6.35 16.64 -21.63
C SER A 61 -7.30 17.85 -21.61
N LYS A 62 -8.54 17.64 -21.19
CA LYS A 62 -9.51 18.73 -21.01
C LYS A 62 -9.13 19.63 -19.84
N ALA A 63 -8.81 19.07 -18.69
CA ALA A 63 -8.51 19.84 -17.49
C ALA A 63 -7.25 20.69 -17.64
N ILE A 64 -6.18 20.18 -18.32
CA ILE A 64 -4.94 20.93 -18.52
C ILE A 64 -5.14 22.13 -19.46
N ALA A 65 -6.05 22.03 -20.44
CA ALA A 65 -6.36 23.11 -21.35
C ALA A 65 -6.99 24.33 -20.63
N ASP A 66 -7.70 24.10 -19.52
CA ASP A 66 -8.33 25.15 -18.72
C ASP A 66 -7.45 25.64 -17.54
N GLY A 67 -6.19 25.19 -17.45
CA GLY A 67 -5.25 25.52 -16.38
C GLY A 67 -5.04 24.39 -15.37
N SER A 68 -3.80 24.17 -14.98
CA SER A 68 -3.40 23.03 -14.16
C SER A 68 -3.71 23.21 -12.68
N HIS A 69 -3.48 24.43 -12.14
CA HIS A 69 -3.60 24.72 -10.71
C HIS A 69 -3.76 26.23 -10.47
N PHE A 70 -4.57 26.61 -9.48
CA PHE A 70 -4.91 28.01 -9.23
C PHE A 70 -4.53 28.52 -7.84
N ALA A 71 -4.10 27.66 -6.92
CA ALA A 71 -3.92 27.97 -5.49
C ALA A 71 -5.17 28.61 -4.86
N ALA A 72 -6.35 28.23 -5.34
CA ALA A 72 -7.67 28.64 -4.91
C ALA A 72 -8.62 27.44 -4.94
N ALA A 73 -9.72 27.51 -4.20
CA ALA A 73 -10.75 26.47 -4.20
C ALA A 73 -11.32 26.24 -5.61
N THR A 74 -11.55 25.00 -5.99
CA THR A 74 -12.09 24.60 -7.28
C THR A 74 -13.28 23.66 -7.11
N CYS A 75 -14.21 23.67 -8.08
CA CYS A 75 -15.33 22.71 -8.07
C CYS A 75 -14.84 21.26 -8.13
N ALA A 76 -13.69 21.01 -8.79
CA ALA A 76 -13.10 19.67 -8.84
C ALA A 76 -12.77 19.07 -7.48
N GLU A 77 -12.37 19.90 -6.49
CA GLU A 77 -12.13 19.44 -5.11
C GLU A 77 -13.42 19.00 -4.43
N ILE A 78 -14.52 19.75 -4.64
CA ILE A 78 -15.83 19.41 -4.09
C ILE A 78 -16.31 18.09 -4.69
N GLU A 79 -16.27 17.96 -6.01
CA GLU A 79 -16.69 16.77 -6.74
C GLU A 79 -15.89 15.51 -6.35
N ALA A 80 -14.56 15.65 -6.21
CA ALA A 80 -13.72 14.56 -5.74
C ALA A 80 -14.06 14.15 -4.32
N ALA A 81 -14.26 15.12 -3.41
CA ALA A 81 -14.60 14.86 -2.01
C ALA A 81 -15.98 14.20 -1.85
N GLU A 82 -16.99 14.65 -2.60
CA GLU A 82 -18.33 14.05 -2.57
C GLU A 82 -18.32 12.59 -3.02
N ARG A 83 -17.64 12.27 -4.14
CA ARG A 83 -17.50 10.90 -4.64
C ARG A 83 -16.73 10.02 -3.66
N PHE A 84 -15.64 10.58 -3.10
CA PHE A 84 -14.84 9.88 -2.10
C PHE A 84 -15.67 9.52 -0.87
N CYS A 85 -16.33 10.49 -0.25
CA CYS A 85 -17.15 10.27 0.95
C CYS A 85 -18.36 9.35 0.69
N LYS A 86 -18.86 9.31 -0.55
CA LYS A 86 -19.92 8.37 -0.94
C LYS A 86 -19.42 6.93 -1.00
N MET A 87 -18.16 6.71 -1.38
CA MET A 87 -17.59 5.36 -1.52
C MET A 87 -16.99 4.81 -0.22
N VAL A 88 -16.39 5.67 0.61
CA VAL A 88 -15.68 5.26 1.83
C VAL A 88 -16.63 5.31 3.03
N PRO A 89 -16.99 4.18 3.66
CA PRO A 89 -18.08 4.11 4.64
C PRO A 89 -17.92 5.00 5.89
N THR A 90 -16.65 5.23 6.31
CA THR A 90 -16.34 6.00 7.54
C THR A 90 -15.99 7.47 7.26
N ALA A 91 -15.99 7.89 5.99
CA ALA A 91 -15.60 9.23 5.59
C ALA A 91 -16.77 10.22 5.64
N GLU A 92 -16.94 10.92 6.77
CA GLU A 92 -17.81 12.11 6.82
C GLU A 92 -17.14 13.33 6.16
N ALA A 93 -15.80 13.34 6.11
CA ALA A 93 -14.98 14.35 5.46
C ALA A 93 -13.66 13.75 4.99
N VAL A 94 -13.01 14.43 4.03
CA VAL A 94 -11.70 14.08 3.50
C VAL A 94 -10.82 15.32 3.37
N ARG A 95 -9.51 15.16 3.64
CA ARG A 95 -8.48 16.16 3.36
C ARG A 95 -7.47 15.57 2.39
N PHE A 96 -7.34 16.16 1.21
CA PHE A 96 -6.35 15.78 0.21
C PHE A 96 -4.97 16.41 0.49
N CYS A 97 -3.93 15.67 0.18
CA CYS A 97 -2.52 16.05 0.16
C CYS A 97 -1.83 15.40 -1.06
N ASN A 98 -0.50 15.38 -1.14
CA ASN A 98 0.18 14.98 -2.38
C ASN A 98 0.78 13.57 -2.32
N THR A 99 0.97 12.99 -1.14
CA THR A 99 1.60 11.68 -0.96
C THR A 99 0.98 10.90 0.19
N GLY A 100 1.13 9.57 0.17
CA GLY A 100 0.75 8.72 1.30
C GLY A 100 1.51 9.07 2.59
N THR A 101 2.79 9.48 2.49
CA THR A 101 3.58 9.96 3.65
C THR A 101 2.94 11.18 4.31
N GLU A 102 2.51 12.17 3.52
CA GLU A 102 1.80 13.34 4.04
C GLU A 102 0.48 12.93 4.71
N ALA A 103 -0.25 12.01 4.10
CA ALA A 103 -1.52 11.51 4.65
C ALA A 103 -1.32 10.84 6.01
N THR A 104 -0.40 9.91 6.14
CA THR A 104 -0.12 9.22 7.41
C THR A 104 0.43 10.15 8.48
N MET A 105 1.31 11.08 8.10
CA MET A 105 1.83 12.13 8.99
C MET A 105 0.71 13.03 9.51
N LEU A 106 -0.24 13.41 8.64
CA LEU A 106 -1.39 14.23 9.03
C LEU A 106 -2.34 13.46 9.93
N ALA A 107 -2.63 12.18 9.63
CA ALA A 107 -3.47 11.34 10.46
C ALA A 107 -2.92 11.19 11.89
N LEU A 108 -1.60 10.96 12.04
CA LEU A 108 -0.96 10.91 13.35
C LEU A 108 -1.04 12.26 14.09
N ARG A 109 -0.83 13.38 13.38
CA ARG A 109 -0.94 14.72 13.98
C ARG A 109 -2.35 15.02 14.47
N LEU A 110 -3.37 14.62 13.69
CA LEU A 110 -4.77 14.72 14.09
C LEU A 110 -5.08 13.87 15.32
N ALA A 111 -4.57 12.63 15.35
CA ALA A 111 -4.75 11.74 16.49
C ALA A 111 -4.13 12.31 17.78
N ARG A 112 -2.89 12.82 17.70
CA ARG A 112 -2.22 13.48 18.83
C ARG A 112 -3.00 14.70 19.30
N ALA A 113 -3.46 15.55 18.40
CA ALA A 113 -4.25 16.74 18.75
C ALA A 113 -5.63 16.37 19.36
N HIS A 114 -6.25 15.31 18.87
CA HIS A 114 -7.55 14.85 19.35
C HIS A 114 -7.46 14.24 20.75
N THR A 115 -6.53 13.33 20.96
CA THR A 115 -6.37 12.59 22.22
C THR A 115 -5.55 13.34 23.28
N ARG A 116 -4.78 14.36 22.88
CA ARG A 116 -3.76 15.07 23.70
C ARG A 116 -2.68 14.12 24.23
N ARG A 117 -2.38 13.06 23.51
CA ARG A 117 -1.33 12.08 23.81
C ARG A 117 -0.27 12.10 22.72
N ASN A 118 0.97 11.68 23.02
CA ASN A 118 2.09 11.77 22.08
C ASN A 118 2.43 10.42 21.43
N LYS A 119 2.38 9.34 22.19
CA LYS A 119 2.82 8.02 21.72
C LYS A 119 1.84 7.43 20.70
N PHE A 120 2.36 6.63 19.81
CA PHE A 120 1.55 5.79 18.92
C PHE A 120 2.19 4.42 18.76
N LEU A 121 1.38 3.43 18.42
CA LEU A 121 1.82 2.08 18.14
C LEU A 121 1.73 1.80 16.64
N LYS A 122 2.79 1.20 16.10
CA LYS A 122 2.85 0.61 14.76
C LYS A 122 3.40 -0.82 14.83
N PHE A 123 3.31 -1.54 13.73
CA PHE A 123 3.73 -2.94 13.66
C PHE A 123 5.03 -3.11 12.88
N GLU A 124 5.80 -4.16 13.24
CA GLU A 124 6.97 -4.60 12.48
C GLU A 124 6.57 -4.91 11.03
N GLY A 125 7.38 -4.46 10.07
CA GLY A 125 7.15 -4.67 8.64
C GLY A 125 6.12 -3.72 8.00
N HIS A 126 5.37 -2.94 8.76
CA HIS A 126 4.43 -1.96 8.22
C HIS A 126 5.14 -0.69 7.77
N TYR A 127 4.83 -0.23 6.56
CA TYR A 127 5.38 0.98 5.97
C TYR A 127 4.31 2.07 5.85
N HIS A 128 4.50 3.16 6.58
CA HIS A 128 3.58 4.29 6.60
C HIS A 128 4.20 5.57 6.01
N GLY A 129 5.14 5.43 5.08
CA GLY A 129 5.88 6.53 4.50
C GLY A 129 7.23 6.78 5.17
N TRP A 130 7.96 7.77 4.67
CA TRP A 130 9.34 8.05 5.06
C TRP A 130 9.48 9.20 6.09
N TYR A 131 8.42 9.51 6.83
CA TYR A 131 8.46 10.40 7.98
C TYR A 131 9.24 9.74 9.13
N ASP A 132 10.11 10.51 9.80
CA ASP A 132 11.04 9.99 10.82
C ASP A 132 10.40 9.02 11.82
N SER A 133 9.20 9.37 12.35
CA SER A 133 8.50 8.53 13.32
C SER A 133 8.02 7.18 12.75
N TYR A 134 7.96 7.02 11.43
CA TYR A 134 7.55 5.79 10.76
C TYR A 134 8.70 4.94 10.24
N LEU A 135 9.92 5.51 10.17
CA LEU A 135 11.12 4.81 9.71
C LEU A 135 11.78 3.99 10.82
N LEU A 136 10.97 3.20 11.51
CA LEU A 136 11.33 2.23 12.52
C LEU A 136 10.68 0.90 12.19
N ASN A 137 11.47 -0.18 12.07
CA ASN A 137 10.95 -1.53 11.82
C ASN A 137 9.96 -1.59 10.64
N ALA A 138 10.13 -0.73 9.62
CA ALA A 138 9.29 -0.70 8.43
C ALA A 138 9.75 -1.71 7.36
N HIS A 139 10.99 -2.15 7.46
CA HIS A 139 11.58 -3.16 6.59
C HIS A 139 11.98 -4.41 7.40
N GLY A 140 12.32 -5.49 6.70
CA GLY A 140 12.79 -6.71 7.34
C GLY A 140 14.19 -6.53 7.92
N HIS A 141 14.38 -6.94 9.15
CA HIS A 141 15.67 -7.02 9.83
C HIS A 141 15.98 -8.47 10.21
N ALA A 142 17.25 -8.80 10.43
CA ALA A 142 17.63 -10.12 10.89
C ALA A 142 16.91 -10.45 12.22
N SER A 143 16.43 -11.68 12.36
CA SER A 143 15.58 -12.10 13.49
C SER A 143 16.23 -11.84 14.85
N GLU A 144 17.56 -11.95 14.92
CA GLU A 144 18.36 -11.73 16.13
C GLU A 144 18.35 -10.27 16.59
N GLN A 145 18.06 -9.33 15.67
CA GLN A 145 18.01 -7.90 15.93
C GLN A 145 16.65 -7.45 16.47
N LEU A 146 15.58 -8.21 16.18
CA LEU A 146 14.20 -7.80 16.46
C LEU A 146 13.84 -7.85 17.96
N GLY A 147 14.65 -8.51 18.79
CA GLY A 147 14.35 -8.70 20.22
C GLY A 147 13.15 -9.63 20.49
N PRO A 148 12.74 -9.81 21.74
CA PRO A 148 11.60 -10.67 22.08
C PRO A 148 10.29 -10.11 21.54
N ARG A 149 9.32 -10.98 21.23
CA ARG A 149 8.02 -10.54 20.64
C ARG A 149 7.25 -9.58 21.55
N HIS A 150 7.34 -9.74 22.83
CA HIS A 150 6.66 -8.89 23.82
C HIS A 150 7.44 -7.61 24.19
N GLU A 151 8.65 -7.45 23.67
CA GLU A 151 9.52 -6.27 23.82
C GLU A 151 10.36 -6.08 22.55
N PRO A 152 9.75 -5.72 21.39
CA PRO A 152 10.48 -5.58 20.14
C PRO A 152 11.52 -4.47 20.21
N ALA A 153 12.70 -4.73 19.65
CA ALA A 153 13.73 -3.71 19.49
C ALA A 153 13.27 -2.62 18.49
N LYS A 154 13.59 -1.38 18.80
CA LYS A 154 13.33 -0.24 17.88
C LYS A 154 14.53 -0.07 16.95
N ILE A 155 14.39 -0.45 15.70
CA ILE A 155 15.46 -0.45 14.71
C ILE A 155 15.17 0.62 13.65
N PRO A 156 16.04 1.66 13.51
CA PRO A 156 15.84 2.66 12.46
C PRO A 156 16.10 2.08 11.07
N ASP A 157 15.23 2.37 10.13
CA ASP A 157 15.36 1.95 8.71
C ASP A 157 16.18 2.96 7.88
N SER A 158 16.55 4.10 8.45
CA SER A 158 17.31 5.13 7.75
C SER A 158 18.33 5.81 8.66
N ALA A 159 19.49 6.10 8.09
CA ALA A 159 20.39 7.08 8.67
C ALA A 159 19.73 8.47 8.74
N GLY A 160 20.09 9.27 9.74
CA GLY A 160 19.60 10.64 9.91
C GLY A 160 18.30 10.77 10.72
N VAL A 161 17.65 9.69 11.12
CA VAL A 161 16.50 9.74 12.03
C VAL A 161 16.98 10.07 13.45
N PRO A 162 16.50 11.17 14.07
CA PRO A 162 16.92 11.54 15.41
C PRO A 162 16.48 10.53 16.48
N PRO A 163 17.35 10.06 17.39
CA PRO A 163 16.99 9.04 18.39
C PRO A 163 15.79 9.39 19.27
N LYS A 164 15.59 10.66 19.57
CA LYS A 164 14.45 11.14 20.40
C LYS A 164 13.08 10.85 19.79
N VAL A 165 13.01 10.66 18.47
CA VAL A 165 11.76 10.29 17.80
C VAL A 165 11.25 8.93 18.28
N PHE A 166 12.17 8.05 18.72
CA PHE A 166 11.86 6.69 19.16
C PHE A 166 11.11 6.64 20.50
N ASP A 167 11.19 7.71 21.30
CA ASP A 167 10.51 7.76 22.62
C ASP A 167 8.98 7.73 22.48
N ASP A 168 8.46 8.25 21.37
CA ASP A 168 7.04 8.34 21.09
C ASP A 168 6.49 7.15 20.28
N VAL A 169 7.35 6.23 19.81
CA VAL A 169 6.95 5.08 19.01
C VAL A 169 6.93 3.82 19.84
N VAL A 170 5.83 3.07 19.78
CA VAL A 170 5.70 1.72 20.33
C VAL A 170 5.63 0.74 19.15
N ILE A 171 6.48 -0.30 19.18
CA ILE A 171 6.52 -1.34 18.16
C ILE A 171 5.88 -2.60 18.70
N ALA A 172 5.08 -3.29 17.87
CA ALA A 172 4.52 -4.59 18.19
C ALA A 172 4.65 -5.55 16.99
N PRO A 173 4.74 -6.88 17.22
CA PRO A 173 4.59 -7.84 16.13
C PRO A 173 3.14 -7.86 15.65
N TRP A 174 2.95 -7.99 14.32
CA TRP A 174 1.62 -8.08 13.74
C TRP A 174 1.07 -9.50 13.82
N ASN A 175 -0.24 -9.68 13.75
CA ASN A 175 -0.92 -10.96 13.88
C ASN A 175 -0.69 -11.69 15.22
N ASP A 176 -0.29 -10.97 16.27
CA ASP A 176 0.05 -11.48 17.59
C ASP A 176 -0.61 -10.66 18.70
N LEU A 177 -1.86 -11.03 19.04
CA LEU A 177 -2.65 -10.31 20.06
C LEU A 177 -2.06 -10.51 21.47
N GLU A 178 -1.42 -11.64 21.76
CA GLU A 178 -0.85 -11.91 23.07
C GLU A 178 0.32 -10.95 23.37
N SER A 179 1.26 -10.85 22.43
CA SER A 179 2.38 -9.91 22.55
C SER A 179 1.88 -8.46 22.59
N LEU A 180 0.88 -8.12 21.77
CA LEU A 180 0.26 -6.80 21.75
C LEU A 180 -0.33 -6.43 23.12
N GLU A 181 -1.13 -7.29 23.73
CA GLU A 181 -1.74 -7.07 25.05
C GLU A 181 -0.65 -6.95 26.15
N HIS A 182 0.46 -7.70 26.02
CA HIS A 182 1.58 -7.54 26.94
C HIS A 182 2.20 -6.13 26.85
N ILE A 183 2.49 -5.67 25.63
CA ILE A 183 3.07 -4.35 25.36
C ILE A 183 2.12 -3.23 25.86
N LEU A 184 0.83 -3.38 25.63
CA LEU A 184 -0.17 -2.37 25.99
C LEU A 184 -0.37 -2.22 27.51
N ARG A 185 -0.05 -3.21 28.33
CA ARG A 185 -0.05 -3.05 29.81
C ARG A 185 0.86 -1.91 30.27
N HIS A 186 1.91 -1.59 29.53
CA HIS A 186 2.88 -0.56 29.89
C HIS A 186 2.72 0.74 29.09
N HIS A 187 2.05 0.69 27.95
CA HIS A 187 2.00 1.80 27.01
C HIS A 187 0.60 2.25 26.62
N GLY A 188 -0.43 1.44 26.82
CA GLY A 188 -1.77 1.64 26.27
C GLY A 188 -2.39 3.00 26.63
N ASP A 189 -2.30 3.42 27.89
CA ASP A 189 -2.89 4.67 28.37
C ASP A 189 -2.23 5.95 27.83
N HIS A 190 -1.08 5.81 27.18
CA HIS A 190 -0.32 6.93 26.60
C HIS A 190 -0.44 7.03 25.08
N LEU A 191 -1.14 6.09 24.44
CA LEU A 191 -1.26 6.06 22.99
C LEU A 191 -2.27 7.07 22.47
N ALA A 192 -1.85 7.89 21.51
CA ALA A 192 -2.72 8.69 20.67
C ALA A 192 -3.42 7.83 19.60
N ALA A 193 -2.69 6.86 19.06
CA ALA A 193 -3.20 5.99 18.00
C ALA A 193 -2.52 4.62 17.97
N ILE A 194 -3.22 3.65 17.39
CA ILE A 194 -2.66 2.44 16.80
C ILE A 194 -2.86 2.56 15.28
N ILE A 195 -1.76 2.51 14.51
CA ILE A 195 -1.79 2.54 13.05
C ILE A 195 -1.43 1.18 12.48
N THR A 196 -2.19 0.72 11.49
CA THR A 196 -1.97 -0.56 10.82
C THR A 196 -2.32 -0.50 9.34
N GLU A 197 -1.58 -1.23 8.50
CA GLU A 197 -2.07 -1.65 7.19
C GLU A 197 -3.09 -2.79 7.41
N PRO A 198 -4.18 -2.88 6.65
CA PRO A 198 -5.11 -4.03 6.76
C PRO A 198 -4.54 -5.31 6.15
N ILE A 199 -3.61 -5.19 5.22
CA ILE A 199 -2.78 -6.26 4.64
C ILE A 199 -1.39 -5.70 4.60
N MET A 200 -0.42 -6.39 5.20
CA MET A 200 0.98 -5.94 5.22
C MET A 200 1.54 -6.04 3.80
N ALA A 201 1.64 -4.90 3.14
CA ALA A 201 1.98 -4.82 1.71
C ALA A 201 3.48 -4.56 1.45
N ASN A 202 4.22 -4.12 2.46
CA ASN A 202 5.65 -3.83 2.33
C ASN A 202 6.56 -5.05 2.60
N MET A 203 5.97 -6.16 3.07
CA MET A 203 6.58 -7.49 3.16
C MET A 203 5.89 -8.47 2.20
N GLY A 204 5.48 -7.97 1.03
CA GLY A 204 4.74 -8.70 0.02
C GLY A 204 3.23 -8.60 0.19
N CYS A 205 2.58 -9.65 0.64
CA CYS A 205 1.14 -9.69 0.87
C CYS A 205 0.81 -10.61 2.05
N ILE A 206 1.10 -10.14 3.27
CA ILE A 206 0.79 -10.90 4.48
C ILE A 206 -0.60 -10.52 4.96
N LEU A 207 -1.49 -11.50 5.04
CA LEU A 207 -2.89 -11.29 5.38
C LEU A 207 -3.10 -11.26 6.90
N PRO A 208 -4.09 -10.50 7.40
CA PRO A 208 -4.47 -10.57 8.80
C PRO A 208 -5.05 -11.94 9.13
N ARG A 209 -4.78 -12.45 10.33
CA ARG A 209 -5.51 -13.62 10.84
C ARG A 209 -6.99 -13.28 10.98
N GLU A 210 -7.84 -14.31 10.89
CA GLU A 210 -9.28 -14.13 11.03
C GLU A 210 -9.63 -13.40 12.34
N GLY A 211 -10.43 -12.35 12.25
CA GLY A 211 -10.86 -11.55 13.41
C GLY A 211 -9.78 -10.60 13.98
N TYR A 212 -8.52 -10.69 13.52
CA TYR A 212 -7.43 -9.90 14.11
C TYR A 212 -7.65 -8.39 14.02
N LEU A 213 -8.05 -7.87 12.86
CA LEU A 213 -8.25 -6.42 12.66
C LEU A 213 -9.42 -5.88 13.49
N GLN A 214 -10.50 -6.66 13.61
CA GLN A 214 -11.66 -6.29 14.43
C GLN A 214 -11.27 -6.24 15.92
N GLU A 215 -10.47 -7.20 16.39
CA GLU A 215 -10.00 -7.19 17.77
C GLU A 215 -8.99 -6.06 18.01
N LEU A 216 -8.10 -5.80 17.05
CA LEU A 216 -7.16 -4.67 17.12
C LEU A 216 -7.89 -3.32 17.25
N GLN A 217 -8.96 -3.12 16.49
CA GLN A 217 -9.81 -1.93 16.62
C GLN A 217 -10.42 -1.79 18.01
N LYS A 218 -10.98 -2.87 18.56
CA LYS A 218 -11.53 -2.87 19.92
C LYS A 218 -10.45 -2.58 20.98
N ILE A 219 -9.25 -3.15 20.80
CA ILE A 219 -8.12 -2.90 21.67
C ILE A 219 -7.75 -1.42 21.65
N ALA A 220 -7.62 -0.79 20.47
CA ALA A 220 -7.34 0.64 20.38
C ALA A 220 -8.36 1.48 21.18
N HIS A 221 -9.63 1.21 20.96
CA HIS A 221 -10.72 1.92 21.64
C HIS A 221 -10.74 1.68 23.16
N ARG A 222 -10.46 0.46 23.65
CA ARG A 222 -10.34 0.18 25.10
C ARG A 222 -9.30 1.06 25.79
N HIS A 223 -8.21 1.40 25.09
CA HIS A 223 -7.17 2.29 25.60
C HIS A 223 -7.41 3.77 25.28
N GLY A 224 -8.54 4.11 24.66
CA GLY A 224 -8.85 5.48 24.23
C GLY A 224 -7.87 6.01 23.16
N ALA A 225 -7.22 5.14 22.43
CA ALA A 225 -6.39 5.45 21.28
C ALA A 225 -7.25 5.44 20.01
N LEU A 226 -6.94 6.29 19.03
CA LEU A 226 -7.57 6.22 17.71
C LEU A 226 -7.04 5.02 16.92
N PHE A 227 -7.95 4.32 16.24
CA PHE A 227 -7.60 3.29 15.28
C PHE A 227 -7.41 3.92 13.89
N ILE A 228 -6.16 3.98 13.42
CA ILE A 228 -5.82 4.51 12.09
C ILE A 228 -5.60 3.34 11.15
N LEU A 229 -6.38 3.26 10.07
CA LEU A 229 -6.24 2.27 9.02
C LEU A 229 -5.50 2.88 7.83
N ASP A 230 -4.30 2.39 7.55
CA ASP A 230 -3.52 2.81 6.39
C ASP A 230 -3.95 2.03 5.15
N GLU A 231 -4.78 2.66 4.35
CA GLU A 231 -5.30 2.16 3.07
C GLU A 231 -4.56 2.74 1.85
N VAL A 232 -3.35 3.24 2.02
CA VAL A 232 -2.57 3.80 0.89
C VAL A 232 -2.36 2.77 -0.22
N VAL A 233 -2.20 1.48 0.11
CA VAL A 233 -2.08 0.38 -0.86
C VAL A 233 -3.43 -0.25 -1.16
N THR A 234 -4.23 -0.49 -0.16
CA THR A 234 -5.45 -1.33 -0.21
C THR A 234 -6.72 -0.56 -0.55
N GLY A 235 -6.72 0.75 -0.36
CA GLY A 235 -7.86 1.61 -0.65
C GLY A 235 -8.31 1.50 -2.10
N PHE A 236 -9.61 1.36 -2.30
CA PHE A 236 -10.26 1.19 -3.61
C PHE A 236 -9.79 -0.03 -4.42
N ARG A 237 -9.11 -0.98 -3.78
CA ARG A 237 -8.55 -2.16 -4.48
C ARG A 237 -9.38 -3.41 -4.28
N TYR A 238 -9.79 -3.70 -3.06
CA TYR A 238 -10.52 -4.93 -2.72
C TYR A 238 -12.04 -4.78 -2.75
N ALA A 239 -12.51 -3.59 -2.48
CA ALA A 239 -13.91 -3.17 -2.52
C ALA A 239 -13.98 -1.66 -2.79
N PRO A 240 -15.15 -1.10 -3.13
CA PRO A 240 -15.34 0.34 -3.34
C PRO A 240 -14.83 1.20 -2.18
N GLY A 241 -15.13 0.82 -0.95
CA GLY A 241 -14.64 1.51 0.24
C GLY A 241 -13.30 1.00 0.78
N GLY A 242 -12.55 0.19 0.02
CA GLY A 242 -11.27 -0.38 0.44
C GLY A 242 -11.39 -1.58 1.35
N CYS A 243 -10.32 -1.89 2.08
CA CYS A 243 -10.28 -2.99 3.04
C CYS A 243 -11.16 -2.74 4.27
N GLN A 244 -11.43 -1.50 4.64
CA GLN A 244 -12.36 -1.21 5.73
C GLN A 244 -13.77 -1.74 5.43
N GLU A 245 -14.24 -1.62 4.18
CA GLU A 245 -15.50 -2.22 3.75
C GLU A 245 -15.38 -3.76 3.70
N TYR A 246 -14.32 -4.28 3.07
CA TYR A 246 -14.11 -5.72 2.91
C TYR A 246 -14.08 -6.45 4.26
N TYR A 247 -13.32 -5.93 5.24
CA TYR A 247 -13.19 -6.51 6.58
C TYR A 247 -14.24 -5.99 7.58
N LYS A 248 -15.17 -5.12 7.16
CA LYS A 248 -16.21 -4.51 8.01
C LYS A 248 -15.64 -3.79 9.23
N LEU A 249 -14.62 -2.95 9.01
CA LEU A 249 -13.97 -2.14 10.03
C LEU A 249 -14.59 -0.75 10.10
N GLN A 250 -14.43 -0.10 11.26
CA GLN A 250 -14.86 1.28 11.51
C GLN A 250 -13.67 2.09 12.07
N PRO A 251 -12.64 2.37 11.25
CA PRO A 251 -11.50 3.16 11.70
C PRO A 251 -11.90 4.59 12.02
N ASP A 252 -11.23 5.18 13.03
CA ASP A 252 -11.39 6.58 13.39
C ASP A 252 -10.79 7.51 12.35
N LEU A 253 -9.68 7.09 11.73
CA LEU A 253 -9.06 7.75 10.57
C LEU A 253 -8.59 6.69 9.58
N SER A 254 -8.68 7.02 8.29
CA SER A 254 -8.10 6.21 7.22
C SER A 254 -7.23 7.06 6.32
N THR A 255 -6.11 6.49 5.84
CA THR A 255 -5.23 7.16 4.88
C THR A 255 -5.29 6.47 3.53
N PHE A 256 -5.26 7.27 2.46
CA PHE A 256 -5.38 6.80 1.08
C PHE A 256 -4.30 7.41 0.19
N GLY A 257 -4.05 6.78 -0.95
CA GLY A 257 -3.11 7.23 -1.98
C GLY A 257 -3.19 6.30 -3.20
N LYS A 258 -2.10 6.18 -3.92
CA LYS A 258 -1.92 5.21 -5.02
C LYS A 258 -3.16 5.06 -5.93
N ALA A 259 -3.95 3.99 -5.77
CA ALA A 259 -5.14 3.70 -6.57
C ALA A 259 -6.14 4.87 -6.61
N LEU A 260 -6.24 5.67 -5.54
CA LEU A 260 -7.07 6.89 -5.51
C LEU A 260 -6.70 7.84 -6.64
N GLY A 261 -5.41 8.03 -6.89
CA GLY A 261 -4.91 8.97 -7.90
C GLY A 261 -4.80 8.39 -9.30
N ALA A 262 -5.04 7.08 -9.49
CA ALA A 262 -4.91 6.40 -10.79
C ALA A 262 -3.62 6.76 -11.57
N GLY A 263 -2.48 6.87 -10.85
CA GLY A 263 -1.18 7.24 -11.39
C GLY A 263 -0.77 8.70 -11.15
N PHE A 264 -1.66 9.55 -10.65
CA PHE A 264 -1.34 10.93 -10.26
C PHE A 264 -0.95 11.02 -8.78
N PRO A 265 -0.04 11.95 -8.41
CA PRO A 265 0.35 12.17 -7.03
C PRO A 265 -0.86 12.59 -6.19
N VAL A 266 -1.13 11.84 -5.13
CA VAL A 266 -2.15 12.15 -4.14
C VAL A 266 -1.94 11.34 -2.85
N GLY A 267 -2.33 11.95 -1.75
CA GLY A 267 -2.67 11.32 -0.48
C GLY A 267 -3.99 11.89 0.03
N ALA A 268 -4.64 11.20 0.94
CA ALA A 268 -5.83 11.70 1.60
C ALA A 268 -5.95 11.13 3.02
N VAL A 269 -6.50 11.93 3.93
CA VAL A 269 -6.95 11.49 5.25
C VAL A 269 -8.45 11.66 5.32
N ALA A 270 -9.14 10.61 5.73
CA ALA A 270 -10.59 10.59 5.86
C ALA A 270 -11.02 10.09 7.24
N GLY A 271 -12.19 10.51 7.67
CA GLY A 271 -12.78 10.12 8.95
C GLY A 271 -13.94 11.03 9.36
N PRO A 272 -14.36 10.97 10.65
CA PRO A 272 -15.46 11.77 11.16
C PRO A 272 -15.09 13.25 11.26
N ARG A 273 -16.08 14.13 11.05
CA ARG A 273 -15.89 15.58 11.19
C ARG A 273 -15.38 15.98 12.59
N ALA A 274 -15.79 15.28 13.62
CA ALA A 274 -15.33 15.51 14.99
C ALA A 274 -13.78 15.50 15.13
N ILE A 275 -13.07 14.82 14.26
CA ILE A 275 -11.61 14.81 14.23
C ILE A 275 -11.09 15.77 13.14
N LEU A 276 -11.64 15.73 11.91
CA LEU A 276 -11.14 16.48 10.77
C LEU A 276 -11.43 17.99 10.85
N ASP A 277 -12.45 18.42 11.59
CA ASP A 277 -12.74 19.86 11.78
C ASP A 277 -11.64 20.59 12.55
N ARG A 278 -10.70 19.88 13.20
CA ARG A 278 -9.45 20.47 13.73
C ARG A 278 -8.55 21.08 12.65
N LEU A 279 -8.79 20.81 11.38
CA LEU A 279 -8.09 21.44 10.24
C LEU A 279 -8.67 22.82 9.88
N GLN A 280 -9.79 23.22 10.47
CA GLN A 280 -10.39 24.54 10.27
C GLN A 280 -9.69 25.59 11.13
N TRP A 281 -9.74 26.85 10.67
CA TRP A 281 -9.24 27.97 11.46
C TRP A 281 -9.94 28.05 12.83
N GLY A 282 -9.14 28.16 13.88
CA GLY A 282 -9.65 28.23 15.24
C GLY A 282 -8.58 27.94 16.28
N GLU A 283 -8.99 27.97 17.54
CA GLU A 283 -8.14 27.58 18.67
C GLU A 283 -7.78 26.10 18.59
N ASN A 284 -6.49 25.78 18.80
CA ASN A 284 -5.96 24.40 18.73
C ASN A 284 -6.11 23.72 17.36
N MET A 285 -6.12 24.50 16.27
CA MET A 285 -6.16 23.93 14.92
C MET A 285 -4.89 23.12 14.61
N VAL A 286 -5.07 22.07 13.83
CA VAL A 286 -3.96 21.31 13.23
C VAL A 286 -3.56 21.96 11.92
N LEU A 287 -2.34 22.50 11.87
CA LEU A 287 -1.84 23.19 10.69
C LEU A 287 -1.52 22.17 9.58
N HIS A 288 -2.12 22.35 8.41
CA HIS A 288 -1.83 21.58 7.22
C HIS A 288 -1.92 22.47 5.96
N TYR A 289 -0.76 22.83 5.44
CA TYR A 289 -0.61 23.61 4.21
C TYR A 289 0.12 22.80 3.14
N GLY A 290 -0.16 23.09 1.88
CA GLY A 290 0.55 22.54 0.74
C GLY A 290 0.11 23.23 -0.54
N THR A 291 1.06 23.76 -1.31
CA THR A 291 0.80 24.46 -2.58
C THR A 291 -0.07 23.62 -3.52
N PHE A 292 0.18 22.31 -3.57
CA PHE A 292 -0.51 21.39 -4.48
C PHE A 292 -1.61 20.55 -3.81
N ASN A 293 -2.00 20.87 -2.58
CA ASN A 293 -3.15 20.19 -1.96
C ASN A 293 -4.42 20.51 -2.75
N GLY A 294 -5.20 19.49 -3.09
CA GLY A 294 -6.36 19.67 -3.94
C GLY A 294 -6.02 20.05 -5.38
N HIS A 295 -4.86 19.59 -5.90
CA HIS A 295 -4.39 19.91 -7.25
C HIS A 295 -5.47 19.63 -8.31
N ARG A 296 -5.90 20.64 -9.04
CA ARG A 296 -7.05 20.59 -9.94
C ARG A 296 -7.05 19.42 -10.91
N LEU A 297 -5.91 19.15 -11.58
CA LEU A 297 -5.82 17.98 -12.47
C LEU A 297 -6.05 16.67 -11.71
N THR A 298 -5.40 16.51 -10.57
CA THR A 298 -5.54 15.30 -9.73
C THR A 298 -6.96 15.14 -9.23
N MET A 299 -7.65 16.21 -8.82
CA MET A 299 -9.04 16.15 -8.36
C MET A 299 -9.99 15.71 -9.48
N ASN A 300 -9.83 16.22 -10.71
CA ASN A 300 -10.59 15.74 -11.87
C ASN A 300 -10.32 14.26 -12.15
N VAL A 301 -9.07 13.81 -12.04
CA VAL A 301 -8.71 12.39 -12.19
C VAL A 301 -9.37 11.55 -11.12
N ILE A 302 -9.33 11.97 -9.86
CA ILE A 302 -9.96 11.25 -8.73
C ILE A 302 -11.46 11.09 -8.99
N ALA A 303 -12.16 12.16 -9.35
CA ALA A 303 -13.59 12.08 -9.64
C ALA A 303 -13.90 11.06 -10.75
N ALA A 304 -13.17 11.11 -11.86
CA ALA A 304 -13.35 10.16 -12.96
C ALA A 304 -12.93 8.73 -12.61
N ASN A 305 -11.86 8.56 -11.83
CA ASN A 305 -11.38 7.28 -11.33
C ASN A 305 -12.44 6.60 -10.44
N LEU A 306 -13.00 7.34 -9.48
CA LEU A 306 -14.03 6.82 -8.59
C LEU A 306 -15.32 6.47 -9.35
N ASP A 307 -15.71 7.27 -10.35
CA ASP A 307 -16.84 6.93 -11.23
C ASP A 307 -16.59 5.63 -12.02
N LEU A 308 -15.37 5.40 -12.51
CA LEU A 308 -14.98 4.15 -13.18
C LEU A 308 -15.02 2.95 -12.22
N LEU A 309 -14.54 3.13 -10.99
CA LEU A 309 -14.55 2.06 -9.96
C LEU A 309 -15.96 1.74 -9.45
N ALA A 310 -16.88 2.70 -9.48
CA ALA A 310 -18.28 2.50 -9.13
C ALA A 310 -19.05 1.71 -10.21
N THR A 311 -18.43 1.40 -11.36
CA THR A 311 -19.08 0.64 -12.45
C THR A 311 -19.27 -0.82 -12.05
N ASP A 312 -20.44 -1.37 -12.35
CA ASP A 312 -20.76 -2.77 -12.07
C ASP A 312 -19.72 -3.73 -12.68
N GLY A 313 -19.24 -4.65 -11.87
CA GLY A 313 -18.34 -5.72 -12.30
C GLY A 313 -16.85 -5.42 -12.22
N ALA A 314 -16.40 -4.18 -11.95
CA ALA A 314 -14.98 -3.85 -11.84
C ALA A 314 -14.26 -4.70 -10.78
N TYR A 315 -14.78 -4.76 -9.57
CA TYR A 315 -14.22 -5.57 -8.47
C TYR A 315 -14.35 -7.07 -8.72
N LYS A 316 -15.48 -7.53 -9.30
CA LYS A 316 -15.65 -8.93 -9.69
C LYS A 316 -14.54 -9.36 -10.66
N LYS A 317 -14.23 -8.52 -11.66
CA LYS A 317 -13.14 -8.77 -12.60
C LYS A 317 -11.78 -8.80 -11.89
N LEU A 318 -11.48 -7.80 -11.05
CA LEU A 318 -10.22 -7.72 -10.30
C LEU A 318 -9.97 -8.99 -9.48
N HIS A 319 -10.98 -9.46 -8.75
CA HIS A 319 -10.88 -10.68 -7.96
C HIS A 319 -10.72 -11.91 -8.85
N ALA A 320 -11.53 -12.09 -9.88
CA ALA A 320 -11.48 -13.26 -10.74
C ALA A 320 -10.12 -13.42 -11.46
N ILE A 321 -9.58 -12.36 -12.01
CA ILE A 321 -8.28 -12.37 -12.70
C ILE A 321 -7.14 -12.66 -11.71
N GLY A 322 -7.15 -12.04 -10.53
CA GLY A 322 -6.11 -12.27 -9.53
C GLY A 322 -6.16 -13.69 -8.94
N ASP A 323 -7.36 -14.19 -8.64
CA ASP A 323 -7.52 -15.56 -8.12
C ASP A 323 -7.12 -16.61 -9.16
N SER A 324 -7.34 -16.34 -10.48
CA SER A 324 -6.85 -17.18 -11.59
C SER A 324 -5.31 -17.24 -11.59
N ALA A 325 -4.63 -16.08 -11.45
CA ALA A 325 -3.18 -16.03 -11.36
C ALA A 325 -2.63 -16.80 -10.15
N ILE A 326 -3.21 -16.56 -8.96
CA ILE A 326 -2.80 -17.22 -7.71
C ILE A 326 -2.94 -18.73 -7.83
N LYS A 327 -4.09 -19.20 -8.33
CA LYS A 327 -4.37 -20.63 -8.51
C LYS A 327 -3.36 -21.26 -9.47
N GLY A 328 -3.15 -20.66 -10.65
CA GLY A 328 -2.24 -21.20 -11.66
C GLY A 328 -0.79 -21.26 -11.17
N LEU A 329 -0.31 -20.22 -10.47
CA LEU A 329 1.03 -20.22 -9.88
C LEU A 329 1.20 -21.34 -8.83
N ARG A 330 0.21 -21.55 -7.96
CA ARG A 330 0.24 -22.66 -6.98
C ARG A 330 0.33 -24.02 -7.66
N GLU A 331 -0.43 -24.23 -8.74
CA GLU A 331 -0.42 -25.46 -9.53
C GLU A 331 0.96 -25.70 -10.17
N ILE A 332 1.60 -24.64 -10.71
CA ILE A 332 2.95 -24.71 -11.31
C ILE A 332 3.97 -25.08 -10.26
N PHE A 333 4.03 -24.39 -9.12
CA PHE A 333 5.02 -24.69 -8.07
C PHE A 333 4.84 -26.12 -7.53
N ALA A 334 3.61 -26.59 -7.36
CA ALA A 334 3.33 -27.97 -6.97
C ALA A 334 3.80 -28.98 -8.03
N LYS A 335 3.52 -28.75 -9.31
CA LYS A 335 3.94 -29.59 -10.45
C LYS A 335 5.47 -29.66 -10.53
N GLN A 336 6.15 -28.53 -10.39
CA GLN A 336 7.61 -28.41 -10.47
C GLN A 336 8.35 -28.78 -9.17
N LYS A 337 7.60 -29.13 -8.11
CA LYS A 337 8.13 -29.48 -6.77
C LYS A 337 8.97 -28.36 -6.16
N ILE A 338 8.62 -27.11 -6.41
CA ILE A 338 9.27 -25.94 -5.83
C ILE A 338 8.60 -25.55 -4.53
N GLU A 339 9.40 -25.42 -3.48
CA GLU A 339 8.93 -24.92 -2.18
C GLU A 339 8.67 -23.40 -2.28
N ALA A 340 7.40 -23.07 -2.48
CA ALA A 340 6.94 -21.68 -2.54
C ALA A 340 5.48 -21.56 -2.09
N ALA A 341 5.18 -20.50 -1.34
CA ALA A 341 3.82 -20.10 -0.99
C ALA A 341 3.37 -18.94 -1.89
N VAL A 342 2.20 -19.05 -2.51
CA VAL A 342 1.53 -17.93 -3.18
C VAL A 342 0.42 -17.44 -2.28
N GLN A 343 0.62 -16.27 -1.67
CA GLN A 343 -0.24 -15.72 -0.62
C GLN A 343 -0.87 -14.41 -1.05
N GLY A 344 -2.16 -14.26 -0.79
CA GLY A 344 -2.99 -13.15 -1.22
C GLY A 344 -4.33 -13.63 -1.74
N PHE A 345 -5.14 -12.71 -2.21
CA PHE A 345 -6.42 -12.97 -2.90
C PHE A 345 -6.79 -11.80 -3.80
N GLY A 346 -7.57 -12.09 -4.82
CA GLY A 346 -8.05 -11.06 -5.74
C GLY A 346 -6.90 -10.20 -6.32
N PRO A 347 -6.99 -8.86 -6.22
CA PRO A 347 -6.11 -7.95 -6.96
C PRO A 347 -4.68 -7.82 -6.42
N MET A 348 -4.31 -8.50 -5.35
CA MET A 348 -2.95 -8.41 -4.78
C MET A 348 -2.51 -9.74 -4.18
N PHE A 349 -1.29 -10.16 -4.51
CA PHE A 349 -0.67 -11.37 -3.99
C PHE A 349 0.85 -11.26 -3.96
N GLN A 350 1.53 -12.24 -3.35
CA GLN A 350 2.98 -12.39 -3.37
C GLN A 350 3.37 -13.85 -3.44
N ILE A 351 4.55 -14.09 -4.02
CA ILE A 351 5.24 -15.38 -4.10
C ILE A 351 6.37 -15.38 -3.06
N TYR A 352 6.33 -16.32 -2.12
CA TYR A 352 7.37 -16.51 -1.13
C TYR A 352 8.05 -17.86 -1.37
N PHE A 353 9.32 -17.85 -1.80
CA PHE A 353 10.14 -19.06 -1.83
C PHE A 353 10.52 -19.43 -0.40
N SER A 354 9.91 -20.47 0.12
CA SER A 354 9.98 -20.88 1.52
C SER A 354 9.52 -22.32 1.69
N ASP A 355 10.03 -23.02 2.69
CA ASP A 355 9.51 -24.30 3.17
C ASP A 355 8.19 -24.16 3.94
N ARG A 356 7.79 -22.92 4.22
CA ARG A 356 6.53 -22.60 4.89
C ARG A 356 5.39 -22.45 3.88
N ASN A 357 4.26 -23.05 4.21
CA ASN A 357 3.03 -22.90 3.39
C ASN A 357 2.36 -21.52 3.57
N TYR A 358 2.73 -20.78 4.61
CA TYR A 358 2.15 -19.49 4.95
C TYR A 358 3.13 -18.63 5.76
N ILE A 359 3.19 -17.34 5.46
CA ILE A 359 3.96 -16.30 6.16
C ILE A 359 2.96 -15.45 6.95
N PHE A 360 3.12 -15.41 8.29
CA PHE A 360 2.15 -14.79 9.18
C PHE A 360 2.50 -13.36 9.60
N ASP A 361 3.78 -13.02 9.61
CA ASP A 361 4.25 -11.70 10.04
C ASP A 361 5.63 -11.37 9.45
N CYS A 362 6.17 -10.20 9.82
CA CYS A 362 7.49 -9.74 9.41
C CYS A 362 8.62 -10.70 9.86
N ARG A 363 8.49 -11.31 11.03
CA ARG A 363 9.51 -12.22 11.58
C ARG A 363 9.57 -13.53 10.79
N ASP A 364 8.42 -14.09 10.42
CA ASP A 364 8.36 -15.24 9.53
C ASP A 364 8.98 -14.91 8.17
N TYR A 365 8.67 -13.74 7.62
CA TYR A 365 9.26 -13.27 6.37
C TYR A 365 10.79 -13.22 6.46
N CYS A 366 11.33 -12.58 7.49
CA CYS A 366 12.78 -12.45 7.68
C CYS A 366 13.49 -13.79 7.93
N SER A 367 12.80 -14.75 8.56
CA SER A 367 13.42 -16.02 8.94
C SER A 367 13.33 -17.11 7.87
N PHE A 368 12.28 -17.10 7.05
CA PHE A 368 11.94 -18.25 6.22
C PHE A 368 11.86 -17.96 4.73
N VAL A 369 11.84 -16.69 4.31
CA VAL A 369 11.70 -16.34 2.89
C VAL A 369 13.07 -16.20 2.22
N ASN A 370 13.28 -16.94 1.14
CA ASN A 370 14.48 -16.85 0.29
C ASN A 370 14.28 -15.75 -0.76
N THR A 371 14.67 -14.53 -0.40
CA THR A 371 14.53 -13.35 -1.27
C THR A 371 15.45 -13.39 -2.50
N ALA A 372 16.61 -14.07 -2.40
CA ALA A 372 17.51 -14.23 -3.54
C ALA A 372 16.90 -15.12 -4.63
N ARG A 373 16.25 -16.22 -4.23
CA ARG A 373 15.56 -17.11 -5.17
C ARG A 373 14.35 -16.43 -5.83
N TYR A 374 13.64 -15.58 -5.10
CA TYR A 374 12.60 -14.73 -5.69
C TYR A 374 13.17 -13.77 -6.73
N SER A 375 14.29 -13.10 -6.40
CA SER A 375 14.93 -12.16 -7.33
C SER A 375 15.36 -12.87 -8.61
N GLU A 376 15.98 -14.05 -8.52
CA GLU A 376 16.35 -14.87 -9.67
C GLU A 376 15.12 -15.24 -10.51
N PHE A 377 14.06 -15.72 -9.90
CA PHE A 377 12.81 -16.05 -10.57
C PHE A 377 12.25 -14.85 -11.35
N VAL A 378 12.16 -13.68 -10.71
CA VAL A 378 11.61 -12.48 -11.36
C VAL A 378 12.49 -11.97 -12.49
N HIS A 379 13.82 -12.06 -12.40
CA HIS A 379 14.69 -11.70 -13.53
C HIS A 379 14.40 -12.56 -14.75
N ARG A 380 14.20 -13.89 -14.59
CA ARG A 380 13.80 -14.78 -15.69
C ARG A 380 12.43 -14.42 -16.29
N LEU A 381 11.49 -13.95 -15.45
CA LEU A 381 10.21 -13.47 -15.93
C LEU A 381 10.35 -12.19 -16.76
N ILE A 382 11.19 -11.27 -16.32
CA ILE A 382 11.45 -10.00 -17.02
C ILE A 382 12.06 -10.28 -18.42
N GLU A 383 13.01 -11.18 -18.52
CA GLU A 383 13.63 -11.60 -19.79
C GLU A 383 12.60 -12.15 -20.80
N GLN A 384 11.46 -12.62 -20.32
CA GLN A 384 10.38 -13.18 -21.14
C GLN A 384 9.13 -12.28 -21.22
N GLY A 385 9.29 -10.98 -20.90
CA GLY A 385 8.24 -9.97 -21.07
C GLY A 385 7.19 -9.89 -19.96
N ILE A 386 7.54 -10.30 -18.74
CA ILE A 386 6.72 -10.07 -17.53
C ILE A 386 7.43 -9.06 -16.64
N TYR A 387 6.84 -7.87 -16.45
CA TYR A 387 7.43 -6.82 -15.62
C TYR A 387 6.94 -6.90 -14.19
N MET A 388 7.87 -7.16 -13.30
CA MET A 388 7.68 -7.11 -11.84
C MET A 388 9.01 -6.71 -11.18
N THR A 389 8.97 -6.20 -9.95
CA THR A 389 10.20 -5.90 -9.21
C THR A 389 10.87 -7.18 -8.69
N PRO A 390 12.20 -7.34 -8.85
CA PRO A 390 12.94 -8.42 -8.23
C PRO A 390 13.03 -8.35 -6.69
N SER A 391 12.55 -7.28 -6.08
CA SER A 391 12.48 -7.14 -4.63
C SER A 391 11.25 -7.86 -4.07
N ASN A 392 11.46 -8.89 -3.24
CA ASN A 392 10.39 -9.71 -2.68
C ASN A 392 9.48 -8.96 -1.67
N GLY A 393 9.92 -7.83 -1.12
CA GLY A 393 9.10 -7.01 -0.22
C GLY A 393 7.91 -6.32 -0.88
N LEU A 394 7.78 -6.35 -2.22
CA LEU A 394 6.71 -5.68 -2.95
C LEU A 394 5.78 -6.72 -3.59
N HIS A 395 4.51 -6.40 -3.62
CA HIS A 395 3.41 -7.29 -4.00
C HIS A 395 3.06 -7.21 -5.49
N TRP A 396 2.54 -8.31 -6.04
CA TRP A 396 1.98 -8.41 -7.38
C TRP A 396 0.60 -7.74 -7.41
N ILE A 397 0.33 -6.98 -8.46
CA ILE A 397 -0.89 -6.18 -8.61
C ILE A 397 -1.65 -6.56 -9.88
N ILE A 398 -2.94 -6.75 -9.73
CA ILE A 398 -3.90 -6.85 -10.83
C ILE A 398 -4.63 -5.52 -10.97
N SER A 399 -4.76 -5.05 -12.21
CA SER A 399 -5.56 -3.88 -12.60
C SER A 399 -6.80 -4.31 -13.37
N THR A 400 -7.76 -3.40 -13.55
CA THR A 400 -8.94 -3.67 -14.40
C THR A 400 -8.58 -3.85 -15.89
N ALA A 401 -7.35 -3.48 -16.29
CA ALA A 401 -6.85 -3.66 -17.65
C ALA A 401 -6.36 -5.08 -17.91
N HIS A 402 -5.91 -5.82 -16.90
CA HIS A 402 -5.46 -7.19 -17.07
C HIS A 402 -6.55 -8.09 -17.63
N THR A 403 -6.14 -9.04 -18.47
CA THR A 403 -6.99 -10.02 -19.14
C THR A 403 -6.57 -11.43 -18.76
N GLU A 404 -7.43 -12.40 -19.05
CA GLU A 404 -7.05 -13.82 -18.89
C GLU A 404 -5.87 -14.22 -19.80
N ALA A 405 -5.72 -13.57 -20.97
CA ALA A 405 -4.57 -13.80 -21.85
C ALA A 405 -3.24 -13.37 -21.19
N ASP A 406 -3.25 -12.25 -20.43
CA ASP A 406 -2.09 -11.81 -19.67
C ASP A 406 -1.72 -12.83 -18.58
N ILE A 407 -2.72 -13.41 -17.92
CA ILE A 407 -2.50 -14.43 -16.90
C ILE A 407 -1.97 -15.73 -17.54
N GLN A 408 -2.51 -16.18 -18.68
CA GLN A 408 -1.99 -17.35 -19.38
C GLN A 408 -0.53 -17.15 -19.82
N LYS A 409 -0.16 -15.94 -20.26
CA LYS A 409 1.22 -15.63 -20.57
C LYS A 409 2.11 -15.67 -19.32
N LEU A 410 1.67 -15.06 -18.20
CA LEU A 410 2.38 -15.14 -16.92
C LEU A 410 2.62 -16.60 -16.52
N LEU A 411 1.59 -17.44 -16.57
CA LEU A 411 1.68 -18.83 -16.13
C LEU A 411 2.63 -19.65 -17.04
N ALA A 412 2.57 -19.45 -18.35
CA ALA A 412 3.49 -20.12 -19.27
C ALA A 412 4.95 -19.74 -19.01
N VAL A 413 5.23 -18.45 -18.80
CA VAL A 413 6.57 -17.95 -18.49
C VAL A 413 7.02 -18.44 -17.11
N ALA A 414 6.14 -18.47 -16.13
CA ALA A 414 6.44 -18.95 -14.77
C ALA A 414 6.77 -20.46 -14.77
N ASP A 415 6.05 -21.29 -15.55
CA ASP A 415 6.32 -22.73 -15.65
C ASP A 415 7.71 -22.98 -16.29
N ALA A 416 8.06 -22.20 -17.33
CA ALA A 416 9.38 -22.27 -17.95
C ALA A 416 10.51 -21.82 -16.99
N ALA A 417 10.32 -20.68 -16.31
CA ALA A 417 11.29 -20.18 -15.35
C ALA A 417 11.52 -21.16 -14.18
N CYS A 418 10.46 -21.82 -13.70
CA CYS A 418 10.54 -22.82 -12.65
C CYS A 418 11.35 -24.06 -13.06
N ALA A 419 11.23 -24.50 -14.33
CA ALA A 419 12.01 -25.65 -14.83
C ALA A 419 13.53 -25.38 -14.84
N GLU A 420 13.93 -24.12 -14.91
CA GLU A 420 15.34 -23.70 -14.88
C GLU A 420 15.85 -23.40 -13.45
N LEU A 421 14.95 -23.24 -12.47
CA LEU A 421 15.30 -23.05 -11.06
C LEU A 421 15.43 -24.38 -10.29
N ALA A 422 14.92 -25.46 -10.83
CA ALA A 422 14.99 -26.82 -10.27
C ALA A 422 16.37 -27.42 -10.50
#